data_8d79f96fd8be59d30f43cbe060c40e7a
#
_entry.id   8d79f96fd8be59d30f43cbe060c40e7a
#
_cell.length_a   1.000
_cell.length_b   1.000
_cell.length_c   1.000
_cell.angle_alpha   90.00
_cell.angle_beta   90.00
_cell.angle_gamma   90.00
#
_symmetry.space_group_name_H-M   'P 1'
#
loop_
_entity.id
_entity.type
_entity.pdbx_description
1 polymer ?
#
loop_
_entity_poly.entity_id
_entity_poly.type
_entity_poly.pdbx_seq_one_letter_code
_entity_poly.pdbx_strand_id
1 'polypeptide(L)'
;MKKKLQKNKKNNLIFFLFSILTVFVLTLTIGFSAASSTLAINGSALVRSSADVRITNIQRVQASNDVTLKYLSLDSNQTFTIDCKLTTIWSKVYFEVTVTNLSSSPVLVTSVKELQELNTHMEYTTGDFVINKTKIPPASEAKIIICFQYKEDFMDRYVSGSFEIMEQWGDPETSHLKTSMKLNFYKVPQYSYTINTNLIDSTITLENENGIIATGTGSLTTIIDENTTVKWTVSRKNYYPQSGTDLVTDHVTKEITMLRTEDKIFTVVPTPSDALVTIKIKDGEVLESGIGTQSVTASDLTELSYTVSRFEYKDATGDYTLNGEDYTENVTLEELPWATGTFVNTDRKTATTKEDTIYHPGYYLIEMWGGRGGEYLRASSKSCGYRGEAGYVYGVVNLEYNSKIYFTLGGNGRDGELSGTSRGGANGGGNGGATYAGGAGGFSALAINTTTINETNINNGNILFIVGGGGGGSGSSLVAGKPGNGGNGGSLTSEYTTTTIGTVFHGADGTLNQAKEGRNGLGGTAVARSQSNAGKNGNLLSGGNGSGNGGGGGGGYYGGGGGGGAGTLSTNQAGGGGGGSSLLAKAVTYNGLSTNITSKLVGTNPSSSGGAIVITYLGKTLP
;
A
#
# COMPACT_ATOMS: atom_id res chain seq x y z
N MET A 1 -22.49 -35.06 54.95
CA MET A 1 -21.05 -35.25 54.65
C MET A 1 -20.47 -34.32 53.57
N LYS A 2 -21.19 -33.89 52.52
CA LYS A 2 -20.65 -33.03 51.44
C LYS A 2 -20.23 -31.59 51.83
N LYS A 3 -20.85 -30.94 52.80
CA LYS A 3 -20.48 -29.57 53.25
C LYS A 3 -19.17 -29.50 54.06
N LYS A 4 -18.76 -30.58 54.73
CA LYS A 4 -17.50 -30.58 55.49
C LYS A 4 -16.27 -30.76 54.62
N LEU A 5 -16.39 -31.46 53.50
CA LEU A 5 -15.32 -31.66 52.52
C LEU A 5 -15.02 -30.39 51.69
N GLN A 6 -16.03 -29.55 51.42
CA GLN A 6 -15.82 -28.28 50.68
C GLN A 6 -15.13 -27.20 51.53
N LYS A 7 -15.37 -27.20 52.85
CA LYS A 7 -14.74 -26.24 53.78
C LYS A 7 -13.23 -26.52 53.93
N ASN A 8 -12.86 -27.81 53.96
CA ASN A 8 -11.44 -28.20 54.07
C ASN A 8 -10.67 -27.91 52.74
N LYS A 9 -11.27 -28.07 51.57
CA LYS A 9 -10.64 -27.73 50.29
C LYS A 9 -10.37 -26.24 50.17
N LYS A 10 -11.30 -25.39 50.64
CA LYS A 10 -11.15 -23.93 50.62
C LYS A 10 -10.06 -23.45 51.55
N ASN A 11 -9.95 -24.04 52.73
CA ASN A 11 -8.90 -23.71 53.68
C ASN A 11 -7.52 -24.17 53.19
N ASN A 12 -7.42 -25.33 52.59
CA ASN A 12 -6.16 -25.82 52.01
C ASN A 12 -5.70 -24.95 50.83
N LEU A 13 -6.63 -24.45 50.01
CA LEU A 13 -6.31 -23.55 48.92
C LEU A 13 -5.81 -22.20 49.43
N ILE A 14 -6.42 -21.66 50.50
CA ILE A 14 -5.98 -20.41 51.13
C ILE A 14 -4.61 -20.59 51.77
N PHE A 15 -4.36 -21.71 52.45
CA PHE A 15 -3.04 -22.04 53.01
C PHE A 15 -1.98 -22.19 51.93
N PHE A 16 -2.33 -22.82 50.80
CA PHE A 16 -1.41 -22.96 49.67
C PHE A 16 -1.07 -21.60 49.02
N LEU A 17 -2.08 -20.73 48.83
CA LEU A 17 -1.87 -19.36 48.33
C LEU A 17 -1.04 -18.50 49.30
N PHE A 18 -1.28 -18.65 50.60
CA PHE A 18 -0.45 -17.95 51.61
C PHE A 18 0.98 -18.46 51.60
N SER A 19 1.21 -19.77 51.45
CA SER A 19 2.56 -20.32 51.35
C SER A 19 3.28 -19.83 50.10
N ILE A 20 2.63 -19.72 48.93
CA ILE A 20 3.21 -19.17 47.73
C ILE A 20 3.51 -17.69 47.91
N LEU A 21 2.59 -16.93 48.50
CA LEU A 21 2.81 -15.49 48.78
C LEU A 21 3.99 -15.27 49.76
N THR A 22 4.11 -16.11 50.79
CA THR A 22 5.20 -16.05 51.74
C THR A 22 6.55 -16.38 51.10
N VAL A 23 6.60 -17.39 50.22
CA VAL A 23 7.80 -17.73 49.44
C VAL A 23 8.15 -16.58 48.49
N PHE A 24 7.14 -15.98 47.82
CA PHE A 24 7.34 -14.87 46.91
C PHE A 24 7.86 -13.62 47.64
N VAL A 25 7.33 -13.30 48.83
CA VAL A 25 7.81 -12.20 49.69
C VAL A 25 9.22 -12.49 50.20
N LEU A 26 9.52 -13.73 50.61
CA LEU A 26 10.86 -14.14 51.03
C LEU A 26 11.87 -14.08 49.89
N THR A 27 11.50 -14.49 48.67
CA THR A 27 12.39 -14.38 47.51
C THR A 27 12.59 -12.93 47.08
N LEU A 28 11.58 -12.05 47.19
CA LEU A 28 11.70 -10.62 46.98
C LEU A 28 12.60 -9.96 48.04
N THR A 29 12.44 -10.31 49.35
CA THR A 29 13.29 -9.76 50.40
C THR A 29 14.73 -10.24 50.28
N ILE A 30 14.98 -11.49 49.90
CA ILE A 30 16.35 -11.99 49.64
C ILE A 30 16.91 -11.32 48.38
N GLY A 31 16.09 -11.14 47.31
CA GLY A 31 16.46 -10.40 46.09
C GLY A 31 16.79 -8.93 46.36
N PHE A 32 15.98 -8.25 47.22
CA PHE A 32 16.24 -6.87 47.62
C PHE A 32 17.45 -6.77 48.58
N SER A 33 17.64 -7.73 49.46
CA SER A 33 18.82 -7.73 50.36
C SER A 33 20.12 -8.03 49.59
N ALA A 34 20.03 -8.84 48.52
CA ALA A 34 21.16 -9.04 47.63
C ALA A 34 21.42 -7.83 46.70
N ALA A 35 20.36 -7.05 46.38
CA ALA A 35 20.50 -5.81 45.63
C ALA A 35 20.91 -4.62 46.50
N SER A 36 20.65 -4.68 47.82
CA SER A 36 21.12 -3.72 48.82
C SER A 36 22.42 -4.16 49.54
N SER A 37 23.07 -5.24 49.06
CA SER A 37 24.47 -5.40 49.42
C SER A 37 25.17 -4.18 48.84
N THR A 38 25.37 -3.18 49.68
CA THR A 38 26.41 -2.18 49.47
C THR A 38 27.58 -2.98 48.90
N LEU A 39 27.89 -2.74 47.62
CA LEU A 39 29.21 -3.04 47.12
C LEU A 39 30.13 -2.19 47.97
N ALA A 40 30.51 -2.68 49.15
CA ALA A 40 31.65 -2.20 49.84
C ALA A 40 32.81 -2.54 48.91
N ILE A 41 33.07 -1.66 47.94
CA ILE A 41 34.34 -1.62 47.25
C ILE A 41 35.34 -1.30 48.37
N ASN A 42 35.82 -2.31 49.09
CA ASN A 42 37.06 -2.28 49.82
C ASN A 42 38.21 -2.27 48.79
N GLY A 43 38.07 -1.44 47.79
CA GLY A 43 39.19 -0.92 47.05
C GLY A 43 39.72 0.22 47.92
N SER A 44 40.85 0.07 48.52
CA SER A 44 41.66 1.21 48.86
C SER A 44 41.79 2.02 47.56
N ALA A 45 40.89 3.01 47.39
CA ALA A 45 41.12 4.04 46.42
C ALA A 45 42.42 4.70 46.86
N LEU A 46 43.50 4.27 46.26
CA LEU A 46 44.73 5.02 46.29
C LEU A 46 44.38 6.30 45.53
N VAL A 47 43.88 7.28 46.30
CA VAL A 47 43.76 8.65 45.82
C VAL A 47 45.20 9.13 45.68
N ARG A 48 45.85 8.71 44.61
CA ARG A 48 47.04 9.40 44.15
C ARG A 48 46.54 10.73 43.64
N SER A 49 46.62 11.72 44.50
CA SER A 49 46.53 13.12 44.14
C SER A 49 47.55 13.31 43.00
N SER A 50 47.11 13.20 41.76
CA SER A 50 47.98 13.52 40.64
C SER A 50 48.08 15.05 40.64
N ALA A 51 49.28 15.57 40.69
CA ALA A 51 49.58 16.99 40.51
C ALA A 51 49.10 17.54 39.16
N ASP A 52 48.52 16.67 38.33
CA ASP A 52 48.14 16.91 36.97
C ASP A 52 46.68 17.39 36.79
N VAL A 53 45.89 17.43 37.84
CA VAL A 53 44.50 17.93 37.80
C VAL A 53 44.32 19.02 38.86
N ARG A 54 43.85 20.18 38.41
CA ARG A 54 43.74 21.34 39.31
C ARG A 54 42.55 22.21 38.96
N ILE A 55 42.02 22.88 39.96
CA ILE A 55 41.15 24.02 39.77
C ILE A 55 42.07 25.17 39.33
N THR A 56 41.81 25.74 38.16
CA THR A 56 42.61 26.82 37.57
C THR A 56 41.96 28.19 37.72
N ASN A 57 40.65 28.21 37.86
CA ASN A 57 39.91 29.44 38.05
C ASN A 57 38.64 29.20 38.87
N ILE A 58 38.22 30.22 39.59
CA ILE A 58 36.90 30.33 40.21
C ILE A 58 36.40 31.76 40.03
N GLN A 59 35.18 31.90 39.54
CA GLN A 59 34.56 33.21 39.36
C GLN A 59 33.06 33.15 39.65
N ARG A 60 32.51 34.27 40.13
CA ARG A 60 31.07 34.44 40.22
C ARG A 60 30.52 34.77 38.81
N VAL A 61 29.64 33.95 38.28
CA VAL A 61 29.08 34.13 36.95
C VAL A 61 27.68 34.75 36.95
N GLN A 62 26.92 34.47 38.03
CA GLN A 62 25.58 35.02 38.20
C GLN A 62 25.26 35.14 39.69
N ALA A 63 24.50 36.13 40.05
CA ALA A 63 23.93 36.26 41.41
C ALA A 63 22.64 37.08 41.34
N SER A 64 21.74 36.86 42.30
CA SER A 64 20.63 37.76 42.56
C SER A 64 21.18 39.14 43.01
N ASN A 65 20.41 40.20 42.75
CA ASN A 65 20.87 41.57 43.07
C ASN A 65 21.14 41.85 44.56
N ASP A 66 20.60 41.01 45.40
CA ASP A 66 20.68 41.04 46.86
C ASP A 66 21.84 40.23 47.43
N VAL A 67 22.73 39.68 46.59
CA VAL A 67 23.92 38.91 47.01
C VAL A 67 25.15 39.80 47.04
N THR A 68 25.78 39.89 48.21
CA THR A 68 27.03 40.60 48.38
C THR A 68 28.18 39.61 48.55
N LEU A 69 29.12 39.60 47.59
CA LEU A 69 30.36 38.81 47.67
C LEU A 69 31.38 39.55 48.54
N LYS A 70 31.84 38.92 49.63
CA LYS A 70 32.89 39.44 50.52
C LYS A 70 34.26 38.89 50.15
N TYR A 71 34.31 37.59 49.84
CA TYR A 71 35.57 36.90 49.60
C TYR A 71 35.35 35.71 48.65
N LEU A 72 36.29 35.51 47.74
CA LEU A 72 36.36 34.39 46.84
C LEU A 72 37.84 34.09 46.59
N SER A 73 38.29 32.90 46.94
CA SER A 73 39.68 32.50 46.71
C SER A 73 39.81 31.07 46.26
N LEU A 74 40.82 30.85 45.45
CA LEU A 74 41.35 29.54 45.13
C LEU A 74 42.47 29.24 46.16
N ASP A 75 42.21 28.35 47.12
CA ASP A 75 43.13 28.11 48.24
C ASP A 75 44.19 27.07 47.89
N SER A 76 43.88 26.15 47.02
CA SER A 76 44.81 25.15 46.48
C SER A 76 44.34 24.64 45.12
N ASN A 77 45.12 23.75 44.52
CA ASN A 77 44.72 23.07 43.24
C ASN A 77 43.40 22.29 43.33
N GLN A 78 42.85 22.09 44.50
CA GLN A 78 41.63 21.28 44.72
C GLN A 78 40.61 21.94 45.63
N THR A 79 40.95 23.08 46.23
CA THR A 79 40.12 23.73 47.27
C THR A 79 39.90 25.20 46.94
N PHE A 80 38.73 25.68 47.27
CA PHE A 80 38.38 27.09 47.16
C PHE A 80 37.48 27.51 48.32
N THR A 81 37.51 28.80 48.68
CA THR A 81 36.68 29.37 49.72
C THR A 81 35.79 30.47 49.18
N ILE A 82 34.55 30.44 49.61
CA ILE A 82 33.52 31.43 49.29
C ILE A 82 33.01 32.06 50.57
N ASP A 83 32.91 33.37 50.59
CA ASP A 83 32.27 34.15 51.64
C ASP A 83 31.37 35.20 51.00
N CYS A 84 30.05 35.02 51.11
CA CYS A 84 29.07 35.96 50.61
C CYS A 84 27.85 36.06 51.53
N LYS A 85 27.08 37.12 51.35
CA LYS A 85 25.82 37.33 52.06
C LYS A 85 24.64 37.20 51.08
N LEU A 86 23.68 36.36 51.40
CA LEU A 86 22.42 36.15 50.68
C LEU A 86 21.30 36.79 51.51
N THR A 87 20.81 37.97 51.11
CA THR A 87 19.95 38.79 51.97
C THR A 87 18.44 38.51 51.82
N THR A 88 18.04 37.65 50.89
CA THR A 88 16.63 37.17 50.77
C THR A 88 16.60 35.65 50.58
N ILE A 89 15.47 35.03 50.93
CA ILE A 89 15.28 33.58 50.76
C ILE A 89 15.34 33.14 49.28
N TRP A 90 15.15 34.08 48.34
CA TRP A 90 15.20 33.82 46.91
C TRP A 90 16.61 34.06 46.35
N SER A 91 17.56 34.45 47.20
CA SER A 91 18.92 34.71 46.76
C SER A 91 19.57 33.43 46.24
N LYS A 92 20.14 33.55 45.06
CA LYS A 92 20.96 32.50 44.42
C LYS A 92 22.25 33.09 43.93
N VAL A 93 23.34 32.33 44.10
CA VAL A 93 24.64 32.72 43.56
C VAL A 93 25.27 31.53 42.84
N TYR A 94 25.81 31.80 41.69
CA TYR A 94 26.44 30.80 40.82
C TYR A 94 27.93 31.11 40.68
N PHE A 95 28.73 30.10 40.96
CA PHE A 95 30.18 30.16 40.78
C PHE A 95 30.56 29.16 39.69
N GLU A 96 31.34 29.62 38.73
CA GLU A 96 31.99 28.75 37.76
C GLU A 96 33.36 28.37 38.28
N VAL A 97 33.57 27.07 38.49
CA VAL A 97 34.84 26.46 38.85
C VAL A 97 35.43 25.83 37.60
N THR A 98 36.54 26.36 37.12
CA THR A 98 37.26 25.77 35.98
C THR A 98 38.25 24.75 36.46
N VAL A 99 38.11 23.51 36.01
CA VAL A 99 39.02 22.40 36.31
C VAL A 99 39.80 22.07 35.04
N THR A 100 41.13 22.10 35.14
CA THR A 100 42.02 21.74 34.04
C THR A 100 42.66 20.37 34.32
N ASN A 101 42.48 19.45 33.39
CA ASN A 101 43.13 18.14 33.40
C ASN A 101 44.45 18.22 32.60
N LEU A 102 45.56 18.28 33.26
CA LEU A 102 46.92 18.28 32.64
C LEU A 102 47.50 16.86 32.53
N SER A 103 46.75 15.85 32.97
CA SER A 103 47.21 14.45 32.88
C SER A 103 47.01 13.88 31.45
N SER A 104 47.67 12.77 31.16
CA SER A 104 47.55 12.03 29.92
C SER A 104 46.31 11.10 29.86
N SER A 105 45.49 11.07 30.91
CA SER A 105 44.31 10.20 31.01
C SER A 105 43.07 11.01 31.36
N PRO A 106 41.88 10.55 31.00
CA PRO A 106 40.64 11.17 31.45
C PRO A 106 40.52 11.17 32.98
N VAL A 107 39.83 12.17 33.52
CA VAL A 107 39.61 12.34 34.94
C VAL A 107 38.13 12.51 35.23
N LEU A 108 37.66 11.91 36.33
CA LEU A 108 36.32 12.12 36.89
C LEU A 108 36.43 13.02 38.14
N VAL A 109 35.48 13.91 38.29
CA VAL A 109 35.23 14.53 39.60
C VAL A 109 34.38 13.57 40.42
N THR A 110 34.96 12.98 41.46
CA THR A 110 34.29 11.93 42.25
C THR A 110 33.42 12.49 43.35
N SER A 111 33.77 13.65 43.88
CA SER A 111 32.93 14.36 44.83
C SER A 111 33.28 15.85 44.88
N VAL A 112 32.32 16.62 45.28
CA VAL A 112 32.47 17.97 45.81
C VAL A 112 32.22 17.84 47.33
N LYS A 113 33.18 18.16 48.15
CA LYS A 113 33.10 18.00 49.60
C LYS A 113 33.27 19.34 50.30
N GLU A 114 32.39 19.62 51.23
CA GLU A 114 32.51 20.75 52.13
C GLU A 114 33.65 20.46 53.15
N LEU A 115 34.54 21.40 53.33
CA LEU A 115 35.57 21.36 54.35
C LEU A 115 35.17 22.13 55.62
N GLN A 116 34.23 23.06 55.48
CA GLN A 116 33.52 23.73 56.57
C GLN A 116 32.05 23.53 56.37
N GLU A 117 31.29 23.26 57.41
CA GLU A 117 29.85 23.09 57.33
C GLU A 117 29.19 24.30 56.65
N LEU A 118 28.41 24.04 55.64
CA LEU A 118 27.54 25.02 55.03
C LEU A 118 26.49 25.44 56.07
N ASN A 119 26.03 26.68 56.03
CA ASN A 119 24.88 27.09 56.81
C ASN A 119 23.74 26.07 56.69
N THR A 120 23.17 25.63 57.82
CA THR A 120 22.18 24.55 57.90
C THR A 120 20.96 24.79 57.03
N HIS A 121 20.67 26.06 56.68
CA HIS A 121 19.53 26.47 55.85
C HIS A 121 19.87 26.59 54.36
N MET A 122 21.11 26.38 53.99
CA MET A 122 21.58 26.49 52.63
C MET A 122 21.97 25.13 52.02
N GLU A 123 21.95 25.05 50.72
CA GLU A 123 22.39 23.92 49.95
C GLU A 123 23.15 24.36 48.69
N TYR A 124 23.81 23.42 48.04
CA TYR A 124 24.42 23.66 46.75
C TYR A 124 24.08 22.57 45.73
N THR A 125 24.10 22.94 44.44
CA THR A 125 23.96 22.00 43.32
C THR A 125 25.08 22.24 42.32
N THR A 126 25.43 21.21 41.56
CA THR A 126 26.52 21.28 40.56
C THR A 126 25.99 21.50 39.13
N GLY A 127 24.75 21.92 38.97
CA GLY A 127 24.12 22.12 37.66
C GLY A 127 24.13 20.85 36.80
N ASP A 128 24.44 21.00 35.53
CA ASP A 128 24.46 19.88 34.56
C ASP A 128 25.71 18.99 34.68
N PHE A 129 26.69 19.37 35.52
CA PHE A 129 27.89 18.57 35.72
C PHE A 129 27.61 17.37 36.65
N VAL A 130 27.61 16.18 36.05
CA VAL A 130 27.27 14.95 36.78
C VAL A 130 28.54 14.37 37.46
N ILE A 131 28.60 14.46 38.78
CA ILE A 131 29.65 13.86 39.60
C ILE A 131 29.72 12.34 39.36
N ASN A 132 30.90 11.77 39.27
CA ASN A 132 31.22 10.37 38.96
C ASN A 132 30.84 9.89 37.52
N LYS A 133 30.35 10.78 36.66
CA LYS A 133 29.97 10.40 35.27
C LYS A 133 30.68 11.24 34.22
N THR A 134 30.74 12.55 34.41
CA THR A 134 31.34 13.44 33.41
C THR A 134 32.87 13.31 33.45
N LYS A 135 33.43 12.76 32.37
CA LYS A 135 34.88 12.67 32.18
C LYS A 135 35.43 13.97 31.63
N ILE A 136 36.53 14.43 32.22
CA ILE A 136 37.34 15.56 31.72
C ILE A 136 38.48 14.96 30.88
N PRO A 137 38.49 15.12 29.54
CA PRO A 137 39.52 14.54 28.68
C PRO A 137 40.94 15.03 29.04
N PRO A 138 41.98 14.33 28.58
CA PRO A 138 43.37 14.80 28.72
C PRO A 138 43.57 16.17 28.10
N ALA A 139 44.39 16.99 28.69
CA ALA A 139 44.77 18.34 28.24
C ALA A 139 43.57 19.25 27.95
N SER A 140 42.45 19.07 28.67
CA SER A 140 41.22 19.84 28.49
C SER A 140 40.75 20.47 29.79
N GLU A 141 39.78 21.37 29.63
CA GLU A 141 39.14 22.03 30.76
C GLU A 141 37.66 21.69 30.84
N ALA A 142 37.13 21.64 32.05
CA ALA A 142 35.70 21.54 32.30
C ALA A 142 35.27 22.67 33.25
N LYS A 143 34.07 23.16 33.06
CA LYS A 143 33.44 24.17 33.87
C LYS A 143 32.33 23.54 34.71
N ILE A 144 32.44 23.68 36.03
CA ILE A 144 31.45 23.20 36.99
C ILE A 144 30.72 24.41 37.52
N ILE A 145 29.45 24.52 37.26
CA ILE A 145 28.62 25.59 37.82
C ILE A 145 28.08 25.12 39.16
N ILE A 146 28.51 25.74 40.22
CA ILE A 146 28.00 25.48 41.57
C ILE A 146 27.05 26.60 41.96
N CYS A 147 25.79 26.24 42.19
CA CYS A 147 24.75 27.14 42.63
C CYS A 147 24.55 26.96 44.14
N PHE A 148 24.63 28.03 44.91
CA PHE A 148 24.24 28.06 46.30
C PHE A 148 22.92 28.80 46.45
N GLN A 149 22.01 28.23 47.21
CA GLN A 149 20.67 28.74 47.49
C GLN A 149 20.20 28.28 48.87
N TYR A 150 19.10 28.85 49.34
CA TYR A 150 18.42 28.31 50.52
C TYR A 150 17.73 26.99 50.15
N LYS A 151 17.62 26.09 51.16
CA LYS A 151 16.88 24.82 51.02
C LYS A 151 15.40 25.09 50.82
N GLU A 152 14.75 24.26 50.02
CA GLU A 152 13.33 24.39 49.68
C GLU A 152 12.45 24.33 50.94
N ASP A 153 12.72 23.42 51.87
CA ASP A 153 12.00 23.30 53.15
C ASP A 153 12.13 24.55 54.06
N PHE A 154 13.24 25.26 53.98
CA PHE A 154 13.43 26.53 54.65
C PHE A 154 12.63 27.65 53.95
N MET A 155 12.66 27.71 52.65
CA MET A 155 11.88 28.65 51.84
C MET A 155 10.37 28.48 52.08
N ASP A 156 9.88 27.26 52.07
CA ASP A 156 8.47 26.94 52.30
C ASP A 156 7.97 27.34 53.68
N ARG A 157 8.79 27.12 54.73
CA ARG A 157 8.50 27.54 56.11
C ARG A 157 8.45 29.06 56.24
N TYR A 158 9.33 29.75 55.56
CA TYR A 158 9.32 31.21 55.54
C TYR A 158 8.09 31.76 54.85
N VAL A 159 7.71 31.24 53.70
CA VAL A 159 6.52 31.65 52.93
C VAL A 159 5.23 31.35 53.69
N SER A 160 5.19 30.27 54.45
CA SER A 160 4.04 29.91 55.31
C SER A 160 3.83 30.81 56.52
N GLY A 161 4.76 31.75 56.80
CA GLY A 161 4.62 32.74 57.85
C GLY A 161 4.98 32.22 59.25
N SER A 162 5.85 31.22 59.37
CA SER A 162 6.37 30.74 60.65
C SER A 162 7.22 31.83 61.34
N PHE A 163 6.77 32.30 62.49
CA PHE A 163 7.38 33.40 63.22
C PHE A 163 8.84 33.14 63.60
N GLU A 164 9.20 31.90 63.93
CA GLU A 164 10.57 31.48 64.26
C GLU A 164 11.53 31.68 63.06
N ILE A 165 11.10 31.51 61.86
CA ILE A 165 11.94 31.73 60.68
C ILE A 165 12.14 33.22 60.39
N MET A 166 11.17 34.05 60.68
CA MET A 166 11.28 35.50 60.50
C MET A 166 12.25 36.12 61.48
N GLU A 167 12.34 35.60 62.69
CA GLU A 167 13.37 36.02 63.67
C GLU A 167 14.75 35.57 63.21
N GLN A 168 14.92 34.32 62.73
CA GLN A 168 16.20 33.81 62.26
C GLN A 168 16.67 34.51 60.97
N TRP A 169 15.76 35.00 60.14
CA TRP A 169 16.10 35.70 58.91
C TRP A 169 16.87 37.00 59.10
N GLY A 170 16.66 37.68 60.16
CA GLY A 170 17.40 38.90 60.53
C GLY A 170 18.79 38.63 61.08
N ASP A 171 19.11 37.38 61.43
CA ASP A 171 20.41 36.99 61.98
C ASP A 171 21.51 37.05 60.90
N PRO A 172 22.60 37.75 61.08
CA PRO A 172 23.77 37.75 60.20
C PRO A 172 24.29 36.35 59.86
N GLU A 173 24.17 35.39 60.77
CA GLU A 173 24.61 34.01 60.54
C GLU A 173 23.71 33.24 59.60
N THR A 174 22.42 33.45 59.64
CA THR A 174 21.45 32.78 58.69
C THR A 174 21.64 33.24 57.27
N SER A 175 21.98 34.49 57.04
CA SER A 175 22.19 35.07 55.72
C SER A 175 23.62 34.92 55.17
N HIS A 176 24.51 34.38 55.98
CA HIS A 176 25.93 34.32 55.66
C HIS A 176 26.33 32.95 55.13
N LEU A 177 26.73 32.90 53.87
CA LEU A 177 27.33 31.75 53.20
C LEU A 177 28.84 31.84 53.33
N LYS A 178 29.44 31.04 54.22
CA LYS A 178 30.87 30.87 54.28
C LYS A 178 31.21 29.41 54.26
N THR A 179 31.90 28.97 53.23
CA THR A 179 32.25 27.56 53.05
C THR A 179 33.57 27.43 52.31
N SER A 180 34.29 26.37 52.60
CA SER A 180 35.43 25.91 51.81
C SER A 180 35.07 24.58 51.19
N MET A 181 35.27 24.49 49.90
CA MET A 181 34.89 23.32 49.11
C MET A 181 36.13 22.63 48.57
N LYS A 182 36.09 21.29 48.51
CA LYS A 182 37.13 20.45 47.91
C LYS A 182 36.56 19.59 46.80
N LEU A 183 37.20 19.61 45.66
CA LEU A 183 36.94 18.66 44.56
C LEU A 183 37.93 17.49 44.67
N ASN A 184 37.40 16.29 44.66
CA ASN A 184 38.18 15.08 44.55
C ASN A 184 38.15 14.53 43.14
N PHE A 185 39.31 14.11 42.68
CA PHE A 185 39.50 13.64 41.30
C PHE A 185 39.92 12.18 41.27
N TYR A 186 39.44 11.45 40.28
CA TYR A 186 39.88 10.09 39.99
C TYR A 186 40.41 10.04 38.57
N LYS A 187 41.66 9.66 38.40
CA LYS A 187 42.29 9.42 37.11
C LYS A 187 41.77 8.07 36.57
N VAL A 188 41.06 8.11 35.45
CA VAL A 188 40.54 6.90 34.85
C VAL A 188 41.68 6.10 34.23
N PRO A 189 41.92 4.86 34.69
CA PRO A 189 42.91 3.99 34.06
C PRO A 189 42.57 3.76 32.58
N GLN A 190 43.60 3.59 31.79
CA GLN A 190 43.49 3.33 30.36
C GLN A 190 44.27 2.08 30.02
N TYR A 191 43.66 1.21 29.24
CA TYR A 191 44.21 -0.07 28.86
C TYR A 191 44.30 -0.19 27.34
N SER A 192 45.34 -0.87 26.85
CA SER A 192 45.43 -1.24 25.45
C SER A 192 44.44 -2.35 25.14
N TYR A 193 43.68 -2.17 24.08
CA TYR A 193 42.79 -3.18 23.53
C TYR A 193 43.27 -3.54 22.13
N THR A 194 43.73 -4.80 21.97
CA THR A 194 44.32 -5.29 20.73
C THR A 194 43.51 -6.46 20.19
N ILE A 195 43.21 -6.42 18.90
CA ILE A 195 42.70 -7.58 18.13
C ILE A 195 43.66 -7.85 17.02
N ASN A 196 44.14 -9.10 16.93
CA ASN A 196 44.91 -9.61 15.85
C ASN A 196 44.10 -10.66 15.09
N THR A 197 44.21 -10.69 13.79
CA THR A 197 43.57 -11.72 12.96
C THR A 197 44.62 -12.48 12.15
N ASN A 198 44.32 -13.72 11.79
CA ASN A 198 45.14 -14.52 10.90
C ASN A 198 45.15 -14.02 9.44
N LEU A 199 44.37 -13.01 9.11
CA LEU A 199 44.21 -12.47 7.75
C LEU A 199 44.43 -10.96 7.74
N ILE A 200 45.46 -10.52 7.04
CA ILE A 200 45.95 -9.14 7.02
C ILE A 200 44.91 -8.11 6.47
N ASP A 201 43.95 -8.59 5.68
CA ASP A 201 42.95 -7.76 5.00
C ASP A 201 41.54 -7.89 5.63
N SER A 202 41.41 -8.56 6.78
CA SER A 202 40.14 -8.55 7.54
C SER A 202 39.87 -7.19 8.16
N THR A 203 38.65 -6.73 8.10
CA THR A 203 38.20 -5.48 8.71
C THR A 203 37.85 -5.72 10.17
N ILE A 204 38.41 -4.92 11.07
CA ILE A 204 38.15 -4.92 12.50
C ILE A 204 37.40 -3.63 12.83
N THR A 205 36.29 -3.72 13.57
CA THR A 205 35.54 -2.57 14.09
C THR A 205 35.35 -2.71 15.60
N LEU A 206 35.65 -1.66 16.34
CA LEU A 206 35.37 -1.54 17.77
C LEU A 206 34.33 -0.45 17.99
N GLU A 207 33.31 -0.75 18.79
CA GLU A 207 32.19 0.15 19.10
C GLU A 207 31.94 0.20 20.61
N ASN A 208 31.40 1.29 21.10
CA ASN A 208 30.78 1.40 22.42
C ASN A 208 29.38 1.99 22.32
N GLU A 209 28.76 2.35 23.43
CA GLU A 209 27.43 2.98 23.47
C GLU A 209 27.34 4.31 22.71
N ASN A 210 28.46 4.98 22.48
CA ASN A 210 28.54 6.27 21.77
C ASN A 210 28.89 6.13 20.29
N GLY A 211 29.09 4.90 19.78
CA GLY A 211 29.42 4.60 18.39
C GLY A 211 30.79 3.99 18.18
N ILE A 212 31.32 4.14 16.96
CA ILE A 212 32.61 3.54 16.56
C ILE A 212 33.77 4.22 17.32
N ILE A 213 34.54 3.40 18.04
CA ILE A 213 35.77 3.80 18.73
C ILE A 213 36.97 3.79 17.78
N ALA A 214 37.12 2.71 17.03
CA ALA A 214 38.24 2.50 16.12
C ALA A 214 37.92 1.47 15.02
N THR A 215 38.58 1.60 13.88
CA THR A 215 38.57 0.61 12.80
C THR A 215 40.00 0.33 12.34
N GLY A 216 40.24 -0.89 11.86
CA GLY A 216 41.55 -1.29 11.34
C GLY A 216 41.47 -2.52 10.43
N THR A 217 42.59 -2.92 9.88
CA THR A 217 42.70 -4.11 9.04
C THR A 217 43.81 -5.03 9.54
N GLY A 218 43.51 -6.33 9.63
CA GLY A 218 44.46 -7.37 10.04
C GLY A 218 44.80 -7.31 11.53
N SER A 219 45.21 -6.18 12.04
CA SER A 219 45.48 -5.92 13.45
C SER A 219 45.00 -4.51 13.84
N LEU A 220 44.44 -4.37 15.03
CA LEU A 220 44.01 -3.09 15.58
C LEU A 220 44.39 -3.02 17.04
N THR A 221 45.09 -1.94 17.41
CA THR A 221 45.37 -1.60 18.82
C THR A 221 44.86 -0.19 19.11
N THR A 222 44.12 -0.03 20.18
CA THR A 222 43.64 1.27 20.63
C THR A 222 43.68 1.35 22.16
N ILE A 223 43.56 2.53 22.69
CA ILE A 223 43.52 2.78 24.15
C ILE A 223 42.07 2.99 24.56
N ILE A 224 41.62 2.24 25.54
CA ILE A 224 40.25 2.25 26.06
C ILE A 224 40.27 2.58 27.55
N ASP A 225 39.35 3.41 27.99
CA ASP A 225 39.15 3.73 29.38
C ASP A 225 38.62 2.53 30.18
N GLU A 226 39.05 2.41 31.41
CA GLU A 226 38.55 1.41 32.36
C GLU A 226 37.01 1.41 32.44
N ASN A 227 36.43 0.22 32.63
CA ASN A 227 34.99 -0.01 32.71
C ASN A 227 34.17 0.40 31.44
N THR A 228 34.84 0.52 30.30
CA THR A 228 34.16 0.70 29.02
C THR A 228 33.76 -0.67 28.44
N THR A 229 32.50 -0.83 28.10
CA THR A 229 32.02 -1.99 27.32
C THR A 229 32.34 -1.78 25.87
N VAL A 230 33.11 -2.67 25.30
CA VAL A 230 33.52 -2.64 23.88
C VAL A 230 32.90 -3.82 23.16
N LYS A 231 32.15 -3.53 22.12
CA LYS A 231 31.70 -4.51 21.13
C LYS A 231 32.70 -4.52 19.99
N TRP A 232 33.15 -5.69 19.60
CA TRP A 232 34.07 -5.86 18.48
C TRP A 232 33.47 -6.75 17.40
N THR A 233 33.84 -6.45 16.16
CA THR A 233 33.45 -7.23 14.97
C THR A 233 34.67 -7.37 14.08
N VAL A 234 34.89 -8.59 13.57
CA VAL A 234 35.91 -8.90 12.57
C VAL A 234 35.22 -9.53 11.36
N SER A 235 35.40 -8.94 10.20
CA SER A 235 34.75 -9.40 8.97
C SER A 235 35.71 -9.41 7.77
N ARG A 236 35.48 -10.32 6.83
CA ARG A 236 36.15 -10.41 5.53
C ARG A 236 35.23 -11.11 4.54
N LYS A 237 35.25 -10.69 3.28
CA LYS A 237 34.53 -11.38 2.21
C LYS A 237 34.93 -12.85 2.14
N ASN A 238 33.97 -13.75 2.01
CA ASN A 238 34.15 -15.22 1.95
C ASN A 238 34.73 -15.84 3.24
N TYR A 239 34.49 -15.21 4.38
CA TYR A 239 34.82 -15.73 5.71
C TYR A 239 33.69 -15.48 6.68
N TYR A 240 33.49 -16.38 7.65
CA TYR A 240 32.52 -16.21 8.71
C TYR A 240 32.90 -15.04 9.61
N PRO A 241 32.04 -14.04 9.77
CA PRO A 241 32.32 -12.92 10.66
C PRO A 241 32.41 -13.40 12.11
N GLN A 242 33.30 -12.77 12.87
CA GLN A 242 33.44 -13.01 14.30
C GLN A 242 33.09 -11.73 15.05
N SER A 243 32.42 -11.87 16.19
CA SER A 243 32.06 -10.73 17.04
C SER A 243 32.01 -11.11 18.50
N GLY A 244 32.11 -10.12 19.37
CA GLY A 244 31.96 -10.31 20.80
C GLY A 244 31.86 -8.99 21.54
N THR A 245 31.71 -9.09 22.85
CA THR A 245 31.60 -7.92 23.74
C THR A 245 32.46 -8.15 24.98
N ASP A 246 33.23 -7.15 25.38
CA ASP A 246 34.09 -7.21 26.54
C ASP A 246 33.92 -5.96 27.42
N LEU A 247 34.00 -6.14 28.73
CA LEU A 247 34.17 -5.05 29.65
C LEU A 247 35.69 -4.87 29.91
N VAL A 248 36.24 -3.70 29.60
CA VAL A 248 37.68 -3.43 29.69
C VAL A 248 38.04 -3.06 31.12
N THR A 249 38.71 -3.97 31.82
CA THR A 249 39.20 -3.78 33.21
C THR A 249 40.70 -3.95 33.30
N ASP A 250 41.37 -4.35 32.22
CA ASP A 250 42.81 -4.56 32.06
C ASP A 250 43.20 -4.52 30.58
N HIS A 251 44.49 -4.67 30.27
CA HIS A 251 44.99 -4.83 28.92
C HIS A 251 44.39 -6.08 28.25
N VAL A 252 43.84 -5.94 27.07
CA VAL A 252 43.20 -7.02 26.32
C VAL A 252 43.95 -7.28 25.01
N THR A 253 44.27 -8.53 24.76
CA THR A 253 44.73 -8.99 23.44
C THR A 253 43.91 -10.19 23.00
N LYS A 254 43.33 -10.12 21.81
CA LYS A 254 42.54 -11.20 21.21
C LYS A 254 43.16 -11.65 19.91
N GLU A 255 43.31 -12.94 19.76
CA GLU A 255 43.73 -13.60 18.53
C GLU A 255 42.48 -14.21 17.87
N ILE A 256 42.07 -13.67 16.74
CA ILE A 256 40.86 -14.09 16.02
C ILE A 256 41.24 -14.89 14.80
N THR A 257 40.84 -16.15 14.75
CA THR A 257 41.00 -17.00 13.58
C THR A 257 39.74 -16.94 12.71
N MET A 258 39.86 -16.35 11.54
CA MET A 258 38.79 -16.29 10.56
C MET A 258 38.75 -17.62 9.78
N LEU A 259 37.58 -18.24 9.72
CA LEU A 259 37.33 -19.45 8.94
C LEU A 259 36.69 -19.06 7.60
N ARG A 260 37.24 -19.65 6.51
CA ARG A 260 36.69 -19.43 5.17
C ARG A 260 35.31 -20.07 5.06
N THR A 261 34.37 -19.35 4.40
CA THR A 261 33.11 -19.93 3.99
C THR A 261 33.37 -20.97 2.90
N GLU A 262 32.64 -22.09 2.96
CA GLU A 262 32.64 -23.08 1.89
C GLU A 262 31.75 -22.58 0.75
N ASP A 263 32.08 -23.07 -0.47
CA ASP A 263 31.21 -22.82 -1.62
C ASP A 263 29.99 -23.75 -1.55
N LYS A 264 28.80 -23.20 -1.80
CA LYS A 264 27.51 -23.89 -1.79
C LYS A 264 26.83 -23.72 -3.14
N ILE A 265 25.95 -24.66 -3.47
CA ILE A 265 25.15 -24.61 -4.70
C ILE A 265 23.76 -24.07 -4.42
N PHE A 266 23.40 -23.05 -5.17
CA PHE A 266 22.03 -22.54 -5.23
C PHE A 266 21.40 -22.92 -6.57
N THR A 267 20.28 -23.62 -6.54
CA THR A 267 19.56 -24.08 -7.72
C THR A 267 18.16 -23.50 -7.77
N VAL A 268 17.73 -23.01 -8.91
CA VAL A 268 16.35 -22.57 -9.17
C VAL A 268 15.72 -23.49 -10.20
N VAL A 269 14.61 -24.13 -9.82
CA VAL A 269 13.83 -25.05 -10.66
C VAL A 269 12.49 -24.40 -11.03
N PRO A 270 12.30 -23.99 -12.26
CA PRO A 270 11.06 -23.34 -12.67
C PRO A 270 9.98 -24.35 -13.08
N THR A 271 8.74 -23.97 -12.84
CA THR A 271 7.57 -24.59 -13.46
C THR A 271 6.73 -23.48 -14.11
N PRO A 272 6.53 -23.48 -15.42
CA PRO A 272 6.94 -24.48 -16.43
C PRO A 272 8.47 -24.57 -16.62
N SER A 273 8.95 -25.74 -17.03
CA SER A 273 10.39 -26.03 -17.15
C SER A 273 11.12 -25.31 -18.31
N ASP A 274 10.39 -24.63 -19.16
CA ASP A 274 10.89 -23.80 -20.27
C ASP A 274 10.94 -22.29 -19.93
N ALA A 275 10.77 -21.93 -18.65
CA ALA A 275 10.92 -20.55 -18.20
C ALA A 275 12.41 -20.13 -18.18
N LEU A 276 12.66 -18.85 -18.44
CA LEU A 276 13.98 -18.24 -18.31
C LEU A 276 14.25 -17.97 -16.83
N VAL A 277 15.34 -18.50 -16.33
CA VAL A 277 15.84 -18.26 -14.96
C VAL A 277 17.08 -17.40 -15.05
N THR A 278 17.16 -16.37 -14.23
CA THR A 278 18.36 -15.54 -14.05
C THR A 278 18.71 -15.50 -12.58
N ILE A 279 19.95 -15.84 -12.22
CA ILE A 279 20.48 -15.79 -10.86
C ILE A 279 21.63 -14.78 -10.83
N LYS A 280 21.62 -13.89 -9.85
CA LYS A 280 22.63 -12.84 -9.70
C LYS A 280 23.03 -12.67 -8.23
N ILE A 281 24.18 -12.06 -7.98
CA ILE A 281 24.46 -11.49 -6.66
C ILE A 281 23.44 -10.37 -6.41
N LYS A 282 22.86 -10.33 -5.22
CA LYS A 282 21.92 -9.28 -4.84
C LYS A 282 22.57 -7.90 -5.09
N ASP A 283 21.86 -7.05 -5.83
CA ASP A 283 22.34 -5.73 -6.28
C ASP A 283 23.66 -5.75 -7.09
N GLY A 284 24.05 -6.93 -7.59
CA GLY A 284 25.31 -7.15 -8.29
C GLY A 284 25.16 -7.78 -9.67
N GLU A 285 26.25 -8.43 -10.12
CA GLU A 285 26.35 -9.07 -11.43
C GLU A 285 25.51 -10.33 -11.56
N VAL A 286 25.14 -10.66 -12.80
CA VAL A 286 24.47 -11.91 -13.15
C VAL A 286 25.52 -13.04 -13.12
N LEU A 287 25.22 -14.08 -12.34
CA LEU A 287 26.05 -15.26 -12.23
C LEU A 287 25.68 -16.33 -13.26
N GLU A 288 24.36 -16.52 -13.50
CA GLU A 288 23.85 -17.52 -14.45
C GLU A 288 22.51 -17.05 -15.03
N SER A 289 22.26 -17.35 -16.31
CA SER A 289 20.99 -17.08 -16.97
C SER A 289 20.75 -18.08 -18.10
N GLY A 290 19.58 -18.74 -18.08
CA GLY A 290 19.25 -19.75 -19.08
C GLY A 290 17.81 -20.25 -18.94
N ILE A 291 17.37 -21.02 -19.93
CA ILE A 291 16.05 -21.67 -19.92
C ILE A 291 16.10 -22.93 -19.06
N GLY A 292 15.08 -23.12 -18.26
CA GLY A 292 14.96 -24.27 -17.37
C GLY A 292 15.75 -24.12 -16.06
N THR A 293 16.06 -25.24 -15.43
CA THR A 293 16.80 -25.26 -14.16
C THR A 293 18.19 -24.66 -14.31
N GLN A 294 18.50 -23.69 -13.46
CA GLN A 294 19.82 -23.06 -13.39
C GLN A 294 20.42 -23.23 -12.00
N SER A 295 21.75 -23.37 -11.95
CA SER A 295 22.49 -23.54 -10.71
C SER A 295 23.74 -22.68 -10.70
N VAL A 296 24.06 -22.08 -9.57
CA VAL A 296 25.29 -21.31 -9.35
C VAL A 296 26.02 -21.85 -8.14
N THR A 297 27.35 -21.78 -8.17
CA THR A 297 28.19 -22.04 -7.00
C THR A 297 28.70 -20.72 -6.47
N ALA A 298 28.43 -20.43 -5.20
CA ALA A 298 28.89 -19.23 -4.53
C ALA A 298 29.32 -19.54 -3.09
N SER A 299 30.12 -18.66 -2.52
CA SER A 299 30.54 -18.81 -1.12
C SER A 299 29.36 -18.69 -0.19
N ASP A 300 29.37 -19.47 0.88
CA ASP A 300 28.37 -19.36 1.95
C ASP A 300 28.25 -17.90 2.44
N LEU A 301 27.08 -17.51 2.91
CA LEU A 301 26.68 -16.14 3.24
C LEU A 301 26.57 -15.18 2.04
N THR A 302 26.72 -15.65 0.80
CA THR A 302 26.45 -14.82 -0.37
C THR A 302 24.95 -14.57 -0.48
N GLU A 303 24.57 -13.31 -0.59
CA GLU A 303 23.18 -12.91 -0.88
C GLU A 303 22.96 -12.99 -2.40
N LEU A 304 22.02 -13.81 -2.79
CA LEU A 304 21.61 -14.03 -4.17
C LEU A 304 20.20 -13.48 -4.40
N SER A 305 19.93 -13.10 -5.62
CA SER A 305 18.57 -12.84 -6.09
C SER A 305 18.30 -13.58 -7.39
N TYR A 306 17.08 -13.99 -7.61
CA TYR A 306 16.68 -14.66 -8.83
C TYR A 306 15.42 -14.03 -9.45
N THR A 307 15.33 -14.20 -10.76
CA THR A 307 14.13 -13.88 -11.54
C THR A 307 13.78 -15.06 -12.40
N VAL A 308 12.51 -15.46 -12.40
CA VAL A 308 11.96 -16.48 -13.29
C VAL A 308 10.88 -15.85 -14.13
N SER A 309 11.03 -15.92 -15.44
CA SER A 309 10.10 -15.30 -16.38
C SER A 309 9.73 -16.23 -17.52
N ARG A 310 8.50 -16.16 -18.00
CA ARG A 310 8.03 -16.87 -19.16
C ARG A 310 6.92 -16.07 -19.83
N PHE A 311 6.95 -16.06 -21.14
CA PHE A 311 5.86 -15.47 -21.92
C PHE A 311 4.51 -16.07 -21.51
N GLU A 312 3.48 -15.25 -21.36
CA GLU A 312 2.13 -15.61 -20.89
C GLU A 312 2.03 -15.91 -19.38
N TYR A 313 3.11 -15.72 -18.62
CA TYR A 313 3.14 -15.92 -17.17
C TYR A 313 3.58 -14.64 -16.45
N LYS A 314 3.20 -14.53 -15.22
CA LYS A 314 3.66 -13.47 -14.32
C LYS A 314 5.07 -13.80 -13.86
N ASP A 315 5.98 -12.85 -13.98
CA ASP A 315 7.34 -12.99 -13.49
C ASP A 315 7.36 -13.23 -11.98
N ALA A 316 8.22 -14.14 -11.52
CA ALA A 316 8.51 -14.38 -10.11
C ALA A 316 9.94 -13.97 -9.80
N THR A 317 10.12 -13.36 -8.63
CA THR A 317 11.43 -12.94 -8.13
C THR A 317 11.59 -13.35 -6.68
N GLY A 318 12.81 -13.58 -6.23
CA GLY A 318 13.11 -13.85 -4.84
C GLY A 318 14.55 -13.60 -4.50
N ASP A 319 14.83 -13.55 -3.20
CA ASP A 319 16.18 -13.41 -2.64
C ASP A 319 16.48 -14.63 -1.77
N TYR A 320 17.73 -15.05 -1.74
CA TYR A 320 18.20 -16.12 -0.88
C TYR A 320 19.62 -15.84 -0.39
N THR A 321 19.89 -16.13 0.88
CA THR A 321 21.25 -16.09 1.42
C THR A 321 21.72 -17.51 1.69
N LEU A 322 22.83 -17.91 1.11
CA LEU A 322 23.45 -19.21 1.37
C LEU A 322 23.81 -19.30 2.87
N ASN A 323 23.46 -20.40 3.53
CA ASN A 323 23.59 -20.57 4.98
C ASN A 323 24.10 -21.95 5.41
N GLY A 324 25.17 -22.40 4.79
CA GLY A 324 25.88 -23.62 5.18
C GLY A 324 25.54 -24.87 4.39
N GLU A 325 24.44 -24.86 3.60
CA GLU A 325 23.98 -26.00 2.81
C GLU A 325 23.66 -25.62 1.37
N ASP A 326 23.68 -26.62 0.48
CA ASP A 326 23.14 -26.48 -0.88
C ASP A 326 21.63 -26.28 -0.81
N TYR A 327 21.09 -25.41 -1.64
CA TYR A 327 19.67 -25.10 -1.61
C TYR A 327 19.03 -25.12 -2.99
N THR A 328 17.82 -25.66 -3.07
CA THR A 328 17.01 -25.68 -4.29
C THR A 328 15.71 -24.94 -4.07
N GLU A 329 15.48 -23.91 -4.87
CA GLU A 329 14.26 -23.13 -4.92
C GLU A 329 13.36 -23.63 -6.05
N ASN A 330 12.15 -24.05 -5.73
CA ASN A 330 11.15 -24.45 -6.72
C ASN A 330 10.18 -23.30 -6.97
N VAL A 331 10.19 -22.74 -8.16
CA VAL A 331 9.41 -21.58 -8.53
C VAL A 331 8.32 -21.96 -9.51
N THR A 332 7.06 -21.88 -9.08
CA THR A 332 5.91 -22.07 -9.97
C THR A 332 5.38 -20.71 -10.42
N LEU A 333 5.42 -20.47 -11.73
CA LEU A 333 4.86 -19.24 -12.31
C LEU A 333 3.34 -19.32 -12.39
N GLU A 334 2.71 -18.21 -12.10
CA GLU A 334 1.27 -18.02 -12.28
C GLU A 334 0.99 -17.62 -13.73
N GLU A 335 0.12 -18.38 -14.42
CA GLU A 335 -0.31 -18.06 -15.78
C GLU A 335 -1.12 -16.75 -15.78
N LEU A 336 -0.85 -15.86 -16.73
CA LEU A 336 -1.60 -14.63 -16.88
C LEU A 336 -3.04 -14.94 -17.32
N PRO A 337 -4.02 -14.11 -16.89
CA PRO A 337 -5.42 -14.41 -17.14
C PRO A 337 -5.76 -14.46 -18.63
N TRP A 338 -6.65 -15.36 -18.99
CA TRP A 338 -7.21 -15.48 -20.33
C TRP A 338 -8.32 -14.46 -20.55
N ALA A 339 -8.27 -13.74 -21.65
CA ALA A 339 -9.34 -12.84 -22.09
C ALA A 339 -10.46 -13.63 -22.77
N THR A 340 -10.91 -14.72 -22.16
CA THR A 340 -11.95 -15.62 -22.68
C THR A 340 -13.14 -15.66 -21.73
N GLY A 341 -14.27 -16.12 -22.23
CA GLY A 341 -15.47 -16.33 -21.43
C GLY A 341 -16.75 -15.78 -22.05
N THR A 342 -17.83 -15.90 -21.29
CA THR A 342 -19.15 -15.38 -21.66
C THR A 342 -19.49 -14.18 -20.76
N PHE A 343 -19.75 -13.05 -21.40
CA PHE A 343 -20.14 -11.82 -20.73
C PHE A 343 -21.52 -11.39 -21.22
N VAL A 344 -22.36 -11.00 -20.29
CA VAL A 344 -23.76 -10.68 -20.57
C VAL A 344 -24.16 -9.35 -19.97
N ASN A 345 -25.02 -8.62 -20.63
CA ASN A 345 -25.68 -7.47 -20.03
C ASN A 345 -26.88 -7.94 -19.19
N THR A 346 -26.85 -7.62 -17.91
CA THR A 346 -27.91 -7.95 -16.94
C THR A 346 -28.87 -6.78 -16.68
N ASP A 347 -28.56 -5.58 -17.19
CA ASP A 347 -29.39 -4.39 -17.00
C ASP A 347 -29.82 -3.78 -18.33
N ARG A 348 -31.12 -3.64 -18.54
CA ARG A 348 -31.68 -3.01 -19.74
C ARG A 348 -31.36 -1.53 -19.88
N LYS A 349 -31.11 -0.84 -18.74
CA LYS A 349 -30.93 0.62 -18.68
C LYS A 349 -29.49 1.06 -18.82
N THR A 350 -28.55 0.20 -18.43
CA THR A 350 -27.13 0.49 -18.40
C THR A 350 -26.39 -0.50 -19.29
N ALA A 351 -25.52 -0.01 -20.16
CA ALA A 351 -24.64 -0.89 -20.92
C ALA A 351 -23.61 -1.53 -19.99
N THR A 352 -23.35 -2.81 -20.16
CA THR A 352 -22.22 -3.47 -19.50
C THR A 352 -20.97 -3.20 -20.31
N THR A 353 -19.96 -2.62 -19.68
CA THR A 353 -18.65 -2.36 -20.28
C THR A 353 -17.58 -3.14 -19.56
N LYS A 354 -16.62 -3.67 -20.28
CA LYS A 354 -15.44 -4.35 -19.71
C LYS A 354 -14.21 -4.06 -20.57
N GLU A 355 -13.07 -3.92 -19.88
CA GLU A 355 -11.72 -3.92 -20.47
C GLU A 355 -11.04 -5.23 -20.10
N ASP A 356 -10.28 -5.79 -21.03
CA ASP A 356 -9.41 -6.94 -20.81
C ASP A 356 -8.11 -6.79 -21.57
N THR A 357 -7.02 -7.39 -21.09
CA THR A 357 -5.71 -7.36 -21.75
C THR A 357 -5.39 -8.73 -22.32
N ILE A 358 -4.89 -8.75 -23.55
CA ILE A 358 -4.50 -9.98 -24.25
C ILE A 358 -3.09 -10.39 -23.83
N TYR A 359 -3.00 -11.31 -22.91
CA TYR A 359 -1.73 -11.92 -22.50
C TYR A 359 -1.38 -13.17 -23.31
N HIS A 360 -2.36 -13.78 -23.93
CA HIS A 360 -2.22 -14.95 -24.79
C HIS A 360 -2.53 -14.54 -26.24
N PRO A 361 -1.53 -14.11 -27.02
CA PRO A 361 -1.75 -13.68 -28.42
C PRO A 361 -2.13 -14.86 -29.30
N GLY A 362 -2.90 -14.57 -30.31
CA GLY A 362 -3.37 -15.58 -31.27
C GLY A 362 -4.78 -15.33 -31.77
N TYR A 363 -5.42 -16.38 -32.26
CA TYR A 363 -6.73 -16.31 -32.87
C TYR A 363 -7.83 -16.55 -31.85
N TYR A 364 -8.82 -15.67 -31.88
CA TYR A 364 -9.99 -15.70 -30.99
C TYR A 364 -11.26 -15.74 -31.84
N LEU A 365 -12.15 -16.69 -31.56
CA LEU A 365 -13.53 -16.65 -32.03
C LEU A 365 -14.32 -15.72 -31.12
N ILE A 366 -14.93 -14.73 -31.74
CA ILE A 366 -15.80 -13.76 -31.07
C ILE A 366 -17.22 -13.99 -31.56
N GLU A 367 -18.15 -14.20 -30.67
CA GLU A 367 -19.58 -14.29 -30.91
C GLU A 367 -20.27 -13.17 -30.13
N MET A 368 -21.06 -12.35 -30.76
CA MET A 368 -21.71 -11.20 -30.13
C MET A 368 -23.18 -11.08 -30.51
N TRP A 369 -23.96 -10.65 -29.51
CA TRP A 369 -25.39 -10.34 -29.67
C TRP A 369 -25.67 -8.90 -29.26
N GLY A 370 -26.50 -8.18 -29.99
CA GLY A 370 -27.09 -6.92 -29.56
C GLY A 370 -28.22 -7.11 -28.54
N GLY A 371 -28.86 -6.04 -28.15
CA GLY A 371 -30.10 -6.10 -27.39
C GLY A 371 -31.30 -6.35 -28.29
N ARG A 372 -32.27 -7.11 -27.85
CA ARG A 372 -33.55 -7.26 -28.57
C ARG A 372 -34.50 -6.13 -28.29
N GLY A 373 -35.47 -5.89 -29.17
CA GLY A 373 -36.54 -4.94 -28.97
C GLY A 373 -37.48 -5.32 -27.82
N GLY A 374 -38.28 -4.39 -27.39
CA GLY A 374 -39.38 -4.61 -26.45
C GLY A 374 -40.66 -5.00 -27.22
N GLU A 375 -41.43 -5.85 -26.59
CA GLU A 375 -42.76 -6.23 -27.10
C GLU A 375 -43.80 -5.18 -26.69
N TYR A 376 -44.93 -5.28 -27.34
CA TYR A 376 -46.11 -4.53 -26.98
C TYR A 376 -46.75 -5.07 -25.68
N LEU A 377 -47.21 -4.18 -24.80
CA LEU A 377 -47.99 -4.59 -23.64
C LEU A 377 -49.45 -4.84 -24.04
N ARG A 378 -49.92 -6.07 -23.90
CA ARG A 378 -51.27 -6.51 -24.27
C ARG A 378 -52.36 -5.94 -23.34
N ALA A 379 -53.16 -5.00 -23.83
CA ALA A 379 -54.42 -4.69 -23.22
C ALA A 379 -55.51 -5.55 -23.88
N SER A 380 -55.86 -6.66 -23.26
CA SER A 380 -56.92 -7.60 -23.60
C SER A 380 -57.19 -7.92 -25.09
N SER A 381 -56.90 -9.14 -25.50
CA SER A 381 -57.37 -9.90 -26.69
C SER A 381 -57.12 -9.37 -28.12
N LYS A 382 -56.27 -8.40 -28.36
CA LYS A 382 -55.98 -7.87 -29.70
C LYS A 382 -54.55 -8.24 -30.15
N SER A 383 -54.36 -8.35 -31.49
CA SER A 383 -53.05 -8.73 -32.07
C SER A 383 -51.95 -7.73 -31.71
N CYS A 384 -50.79 -8.24 -31.31
CA CYS A 384 -49.63 -7.49 -30.89
C CYS A 384 -48.58 -7.45 -31.99
N GLY A 385 -47.84 -6.34 -32.12
CA GLY A 385 -46.58 -6.30 -32.85
C GLY A 385 -45.48 -6.98 -32.03
N TYR A 386 -44.83 -7.96 -32.63
CA TYR A 386 -43.69 -8.62 -32.01
C TYR A 386 -42.47 -7.71 -32.04
N ARG A 387 -41.60 -7.91 -31.09
CA ARG A 387 -40.29 -7.27 -31.07
C ARG A 387 -39.40 -7.78 -32.20
N GLY A 388 -38.46 -6.99 -32.64
CA GLY A 388 -37.31 -7.44 -33.40
C GLY A 388 -36.30 -8.18 -32.50
N GLU A 389 -35.76 -9.25 -33.03
CA GLU A 389 -34.68 -9.98 -32.33
C GLU A 389 -33.35 -9.24 -32.45
N ALA A 390 -32.43 -9.53 -31.53
CA ALA A 390 -31.08 -8.99 -31.54
C ALA A 390 -30.31 -9.46 -32.79
N GLY A 391 -29.44 -8.63 -33.31
CA GLY A 391 -28.42 -9.06 -34.24
C GLY A 391 -27.45 -10.04 -33.58
N TYR A 392 -26.89 -10.91 -34.41
CA TYR A 392 -25.82 -11.82 -34.01
C TYR A 392 -24.69 -11.73 -35.04
N VAL A 393 -23.46 -11.57 -34.55
CA VAL A 393 -22.24 -11.53 -35.37
C VAL A 393 -21.20 -12.44 -34.75
N TYR A 394 -20.55 -13.22 -35.58
CA TYR A 394 -19.37 -13.97 -35.16
C TYR A 394 -18.23 -13.77 -36.14
N GLY A 395 -17.00 -13.94 -35.66
CA GLY A 395 -15.82 -13.87 -36.49
C GLY A 395 -14.55 -14.23 -35.72
N VAL A 396 -13.52 -14.56 -36.46
CA VAL A 396 -12.20 -14.86 -35.90
C VAL A 396 -11.31 -13.65 -36.07
N VAL A 397 -10.67 -13.22 -34.98
CA VAL A 397 -9.71 -12.12 -34.98
C VAL A 397 -8.39 -12.60 -34.45
N ASN A 398 -7.29 -12.10 -35.03
CA ASN A 398 -5.96 -12.26 -34.45
C ASN A 398 -5.68 -11.10 -33.51
N LEU A 399 -5.47 -11.41 -32.24
CA LEU A 399 -5.18 -10.44 -31.20
C LEU A 399 -3.72 -10.54 -30.74
N GLU A 400 -3.03 -9.41 -30.69
CA GLU A 400 -1.61 -9.34 -30.37
C GLU A 400 -1.41 -9.25 -28.86
N TYR A 401 -0.25 -9.68 -28.39
CA TYR A 401 0.16 -9.57 -26.98
C TYR A 401 0.07 -8.12 -26.49
N ASN A 402 -0.40 -7.95 -25.28
CA ASN A 402 -0.57 -6.66 -24.61
C ASN A 402 -1.54 -5.68 -25.29
N SER A 403 -2.30 -6.12 -26.31
CA SER A 403 -3.41 -5.32 -26.81
C SER A 403 -4.56 -5.31 -25.81
N LYS A 404 -5.28 -4.20 -25.75
CA LYS A 404 -6.45 -4.06 -24.88
C LYS A 404 -7.72 -4.21 -25.69
N ILE A 405 -8.61 -5.09 -25.27
CA ILE A 405 -9.96 -5.20 -25.81
C ILE A 405 -10.95 -4.51 -24.89
N TYR A 406 -11.89 -3.80 -25.50
CA TYR A 406 -12.98 -3.12 -24.80
C TYR A 406 -14.28 -3.55 -25.44
N PHE A 407 -15.24 -4.01 -24.65
CA PHE A 407 -16.57 -4.26 -25.19
C PHE A 407 -17.63 -3.54 -24.38
N THR A 408 -18.68 -3.17 -25.08
CA THR A 408 -19.88 -2.62 -24.51
C THR A 408 -21.06 -3.42 -24.97
N LEU A 409 -21.92 -3.86 -24.07
CA LEU A 409 -23.07 -4.72 -24.36
C LEU A 409 -24.35 -3.92 -24.17
N GLY A 410 -25.14 -3.82 -25.20
CA GLY A 410 -26.40 -3.07 -25.19
C GLY A 410 -27.49 -3.71 -24.33
N GLY A 411 -28.45 -2.91 -23.90
CA GLY A 411 -29.64 -3.38 -23.18
C GLY A 411 -30.77 -3.79 -24.12
N ASN A 412 -31.67 -4.67 -23.67
CA ASN A 412 -32.94 -4.90 -24.34
C ASN A 412 -33.85 -3.67 -24.21
N GLY A 413 -34.62 -3.40 -25.26
CA GLY A 413 -35.70 -2.43 -25.19
C GLY A 413 -36.75 -2.82 -24.13
N ARG A 414 -37.41 -1.83 -23.54
CA ARG A 414 -38.53 -2.08 -22.66
C ARG A 414 -39.80 -2.41 -23.48
N ASP A 415 -40.58 -3.30 -22.91
CA ASP A 415 -41.89 -3.60 -23.40
C ASP A 415 -42.80 -2.37 -23.27
N GLY A 416 -43.83 -2.29 -24.13
CA GLY A 416 -44.77 -1.17 -24.16
C GLY A 416 -45.49 -0.99 -22.82
N GLU A 417 -45.67 0.27 -22.40
CA GLU A 417 -46.36 0.64 -21.16
C GLU A 417 -47.77 1.22 -21.46
N LEU A 418 -48.67 1.14 -20.50
CA LEU A 418 -50.06 1.66 -20.62
C LEU A 418 -50.10 3.16 -20.85
N SER A 419 -49.14 3.88 -20.33
CA SER A 419 -48.97 5.33 -20.50
C SER A 419 -47.49 5.70 -20.52
N GLY A 420 -47.13 6.62 -21.39
CA GLY A 420 -45.75 7.08 -21.54
C GLY A 420 -44.97 6.39 -22.64
N THR A 421 -43.70 6.76 -22.78
CA THR A 421 -42.78 6.22 -23.78
C THR A 421 -41.99 5.07 -23.20
N SER A 422 -41.99 3.93 -23.84
CA SER A 422 -41.12 2.79 -23.49
C SER A 422 -39.67 3.11 -23.84
N ARG A 423 -38.77 3.04 -22.86
CA ARG A 423 -37.36 3.34 -23.09
C ARG A 423 -36.71 2.31 -23.99
N GLY A 424 -35.88 2.80 -24.86
CA GLY A 424 -34.92 1.98 -25.60
C GLY A 424 -33.89 1.39 -24.63
N GLY A 425 -33.32 0.27 -25.06
CA GLY A 425 -32.21 -0.37 -24.36
C GLY A 425 -30.97 0.52 -24.32
N ALA A 426 -30.16 0.36 -23.29
CA ALA A 426 -28.89 1.05 -23.15
C ALA A 426 -28.03 0.84 -24.41
N ASN A 427 -27.16 1.80 -24.71
CA ASN A 427 -26.29 1.81 -25.88
C ASN A 427 -27.09 1.96 -27.21
N GLY A 428 -27.81 3.05 -27.34
CA GLY A 428 -28.37 3.54 -28.61
C GLY A 428 -29.73 2.98 -29.05
N GLY A 429 -30.43 2.23 -28.24
CA GLY A 429 -31.81 1.83 -28.56
C GLY A 429 -32.77 3.02 -28.55
N GLY A 430 -33.59 3.18 -29.61
CA GLY A 430 -34.61 4.22 -29.71
C GLY A 430 -35.80 3.95 -28.78
N ASN A 431 -36.42 5.02 -28.26
CA ASN A 431 -37.64 4.88 -27.45
C ASN A 431 -38.84 4.53 -28.31
N GLY A 432 -39.74 3.71 -27.81
CA GLY A 432 -41.09 3.55 -28.35
C GLY A 432 -41.90 4.84 -28.21
N GLY A 433 -42.96 4.96 -29.02
CA GLY A 433 -43.90 6.10 -28.96
C GLY A 433 -44.71 6.12 -27.69
N ALA A 434 -45.68 7.04 -27.63
CA ALA A 434 -46.34 7.46 -26.41
C ALA A 434 -47.18 6.41 -25.67
N THR A 435 -47.67 5.35 -26.32
CA THR A 435 -48.55 4.35 -25.69
C THR A 435 -48.35 2.97 -26.30
N TYR A 436 -48.22 1.96 -25.46
CA TYR A 436 -48.17 0.54 -25.78
C TYR A 436 -47.01 0.10 -26.73
N ALA A 437 -46.22 1.00 -27.27
CA ALA A 437 -45.16 0.67 -28.21
C ALA A 437 -43.89 0.24 -27.45
N GLY A 438 -43.22 -0.79 -27.94
CA GLY A 438 -41.96 -1.24 -27.36
C GLY A 438 -40.78 -0.32 -27.73
N GLY A 439 -39.86 -0.14 -26.78
CA GLY A 439 -38.54 0.45 -27.03
C GLY A 439 -37.65 -0.53 -27.81
N ALA A 440 -36.65 -0.06 -28.52
CA ALA A 440 -35.73 -0.89 -29.27
C ALA A 440 -34.52 -1.34 -28.45
N GLY A 441 -33.83 -2.41 -28.86
CA GLY A 441 -32.57 -2.86 -28.28
C GLY A 441 -31.40 -1.95 -28.64
N GLY A 442 -30.45 -1.86 -27.73
CA GLY A 442 -29.16 -1.19 -27.94
C GLY A 442 -28.15 -2.07 -28.69
N PHE A 443 -27.14 -1.48 -29.29
CA PHE A 443 -26.06 -2.20 -29.93
C PHE A 443 -25.04 -2.75 -28.93
N SER A 444 -24.36 -3.83 -29.32
CA SER A 444 -23.14 -4.27 -28.65
C SER A 444 -21.93 -3.99 -29.54
N ALA A 445 -20.76 -3.71 -28.95
CA ALA A 445 -19.56 -3.47 -29.76
C ALA A 445 -18.30 -3.99 -29.06
N LEU A 446 -17.32 -4.39 -29.87
CA LEU A 446 -15.97 -4.75 -29.45
C LEU A 446 -14.97 -3.82 -30.12
N ALA A 447 -14.10 -3.22 -29.32
CA ALA A 447 -13.05 -2.33 -29.78
C ALA A 447 -11.67 -2.83 -29.30
N ILE A 448 -10.61 -2.38 -29.99
CA ILE A 448 -9.22 -2.64 -29.62
C ILE A 448 -8.53 -1.32 -29.37
N ASN A 449 -7.82 -1.25 -28.23
CA ASN A 449 -7.03 -0.08 -27.81
C ASN A 449 -7.80 1.25 -27.71
N THR A 450 -9.13 1.19 -27.62
CA THR A 450 -9.98 2.37 -27.41
C THR A 450 -11.27 2.02 -26.68
N THR A 451 -11.71 2.89 -25.78
CA THR A 451 -13.00 2.77 -25.09
C THR A 451 -14.13 3.50 -25.81
N THR A 452 -13.79 4.34 -26.79
CA THR A 452 -14.77 5.22 -27.45
C THR A 452 -15.22 4.65 -28.76
N ILE A 453 -16.52 4.37 -28.87
CA ILE A 453 -17.18 3.94 -30.12
C ILE A 453 -17.67 5.19 -30.86
N ASN A 454 -16.98 5.57 -31.89
CA ASN A 454 -17.35 6.72 -32.77
C ASN A 454 -16.85 6.50 -34.20
N GLU A 455 -17.26 7.40 -35.10
CA GLU A 455 -16.90 7.33 -36.52
C GLU A 455 -15.39 7.32 -36.75
N THR A 456 -14.64 8.11 -36.02
CA THR A 456 -13.17 8.18 -36.14
C THR A 456 -12.53 6.83 -35.81
N ASN A 457 -12.91 6.20 -34.71
CA ASN A 457 -12.37 4.91 -34.30
C ASN A 457 -12.84 3.76 -35.20
N ILE A 458 -14.04 3.87 -35.75
CA ILE A 458 -14.52 2.96 -36.80
C ILE A 458 -13.63 3.07 -38.04
N ASN A 459 -13.42 4.27 -38.56
CA ASN A 459 -12.61 4.52 -39.76
C ASN A 459 -11.12 4.14 -39.54
N ASN A 460 -10.60 4.30 -38.35
CA ASN A 460 -9.24 3.88 -37.99
C ASN A 460 -9.12 2.36 -37.79
N GLY A 461 -10.22 1.62 -37.85
CA GLY A 461 -10.25 0.17 -37.67
C GLY A 461 -9.99 -0.26 -36.22
N ASN A 462 -10.21 0.61 -35.23
CA ASN A 462 -10.13 0.28 -33.82
C ASN A 462 -11.42 -0.40 -33.32
N ILE A 463 -12.51 -0.32 -34.07
CA ILE A 463 -13.74 -1.02 -33.77
C ILE A 463 -13.80 -2.29 -34.60
N LEU A 464 -13.81 -3.44 -33.95
CA LEU A 464 -13.79 -4.74 -34.60
C LEU A 464 -15.20 -5.22 -34.93
N PHE A 465 -16.13 -5.05 -34.02
CA PHE A 465 -17.51 -5.48 -34.13
C PHE A 465 -18.46 -4.41 -33.63
N ILE A 466 -19.57 -4.23 -34.32
CA ILE A 466 -20.79 -3.59 -33.82
C ILE A 466 -21.94 -4.50 -34.20
N VAL A 467 -22.79 -4.84 -33.24
CA VAL A 467 -23.90 -5.75 -33.43
C VAL A 467 -25.19 -5.01 -33.16
N GLY A 468 -26.03 -4.92 -34.16
CA GLY A 468 -27.26 -4.15 -34.13
C GLY A 468 -28.29 -4.71 -33.14
N GLY A 469 -29.04 -3.82 -32.52
CA GLY A 469 -30.20 -4.15 -31.70
C GLY A 469 -31.46 -4.30 -32.53
N GLY A 470 -32.39 -5.09 -32.02
CA GLY A 470 -33.70 -5.26 -32.65
C GLY A 470 -34.63 -4.04 -32.44
N GLY A 471 -35.47 -3.76 -33.39
CA GLY A 471 -36.53 -2.74 -33.32
C GLY A 471 -37.64 -3.09 -32.34
N GLY A 472 -38.31 -2.10 -31.78
CA GLY A 472 -39.50 -2.28 -30.95
C GLY A 472 -40.76 -2.58 -31.74
N GLY A 473 -41.64 -3.40 -31.18
CA GLY A 473 -42.97 -3.64 -31.74
C GLY A 473 -43.88 -2.43 -31.61
N SER A 474 -44.81 -2.23 -32.57
CA SER A 474 -45.78 -1.14 -32.49
C SER A 474 -46.90 -1.42 -31.52
N GLY A 475 -47.47 -0.35 -30.95
CA GLY A 475 -48.64 -0.43 -30.12
C GLY A 475 -49.92 -0.75 -30.89
N SER A 476 -50.97 -1.24 -30.23
CA SER A 476 -52.25 -1.54 -30.84
C SER A 476 -52.99 -0.27 -31.26
N SER A 477 -53.54 -0.28 -32.44
CA SER A 477 -54.63 0.64 -32.76
C SER A 477 -55.96 0.09 -32.20
N LEU A 478 -56.90 0.94 -31.97
CA LEU A 478 -58.24 0.60 -31.41
C LEU A 478 -59.08 -0.29 -32.37
N VAL A 479 -58.59 -0.61 -33.54
CA VAL A 479 -59.27 -1.43 -34.58
C VAL A 479 -58.53 -2.76 -34.75
N ALA A 480 -59.26 -3.82 -35.12
CA ALA A 480 -58.78 -5.18 -35.40
C ALA A 480 -57.78 -5.25 -36.58
N GLY A 481 -56.73 -4.45 -36.51
CA GLY A 481 -55.62 -4.47 -37.47
C GLY A 481 -54.39 -5.21 -36.92
N LYS A 482 -53.54 -5.72 -37.78
CA LYS A 482 -52.29 -6.36 -37.43
C LYS A 482 -51.24 -5.27 -37.10
N PRO A 483 -50.78 -5.11 -35.88
CA PRO A 483 -49.73 -4.15 -35.56
C PRO A 483 -48.41 -4.52 -36.22
N GLY A 484 -47.57 -3.53 -36.52
CA GLY A 484 -46.26 -3.75 -37.14
C GLY A 484 -45.25 -4.38 -36.18
N ASN A 485 -44.56 -5.40 -36.65
CA ASN A 485 -43.46 -6.01 -35.92
C ASN A 485 -42.21 -5.13 -36.00
N GLY A 486 -41.35 -5.19 -34.96
CA GLY A 486 -40.01 -4.63 -35.01
C GLY A 486 -39.11 -5.41 -35.98
N GLY A 487 -38.19 -4.71 -36.63
CA GLY A 487 -37.15 -5.32 -37.49
C GLY A 487 -36.03 -5.95 -36.65
N ASN A 488 -35.44 -7.02 -37.16
CA ASN A 488 -34.32 -7.69 -36.51
C ASN A 488 -33.01 -6.90 -36.65
N GLY A 489 -32.12 -6.97 -35.64
CA GLY A 489 -30.80 -6.37 -35.72
C GLY A 489 -29.86 -7.15 -36.63
N GLY A 490 -29.02 -6.47 -37.38
CA GLY A 490 -27.89 -7.05 -38.11
C GLY A 490 -28.22 -7.94 -39.30
N SER A 491 -29.43 -7.86 -39.90
CA SER A 491 -29.83 -8.66 -41.07
C SER A 491 -29.10 -8.24 -42.34
N LEU A 492 -28.81 -9.23 -43.19
CA LEU A 492 -28.25 -9.04 -44.54
C LEU A 492 -29.30 -8.67 -45.60
N THR A 493 -30.58 -8.87 -45.32
CA THR A 493 -31.66 -8.65 -46.25
C THR A 493 -32.71 -7.70 -45.71
N SER A 494 -32.97 -6.63 -46.43
CA SER A 494 -34.13 -5.77 -46.17
C SER A 494 -35.38 -6.44 -46.78
N GLU A 495 -36.05 -7.29 -46.03
CA GLU A 495 -37.36 -7.77 -46.48
C GLU A 495 -38.44 -6.74 -46.19
N TYR A 496 -38.82 -6.03 -47.21
CA TYR A 496 -40.02 -5.24 -47.26
C TYR A 496 -41.20 -6.16 -47.63
N THR A 497 -42.00 -6.56 -46.68
CA THR A 497 -43.26 -7.25 -47.03
C THR A 497 -44.40 -6.24 -46.96
N THR A 498 -44.81 -5.77 -48.15
CA THR A 498 -46.10 -5.07 -48.35
C THR A 498 -47.19 -6.10 -48.67
N THR A 499 -48.07 -6.36 -47.72
CA THR A 499 -49.28 -7.11 -47.97
C THR A 499 -50.45 -6.15 -48.22
N THR A 500 -51.10 -6.33 -49.35
CA THR A 500 -52.04 -5.37 -50.00
C THR A 500 -53.46 -5.38 -49.42
N ILE A 501 -53.74 -5.90 -48.24
CA ILE A 501 -55.10 -5.80 -47.65
C ILE A 501 -54.88 -5.52 -46.13
N GLY A 502 -55.03 -4.22 -45.73
CA GLY A 502 -54.74 -3.80 -44.42
C GLY A 502 -53.26 -3.74 -44.20
N THR A 503 -52.61 -2.69 -44.67
CA THR A 503 -51.15 -2.54 -44.74
C THR A 503 -50.55 -2.62 -43.31
N VAL A 504 -49.86 -3.70 -43.06
CA VAL A 504 -49.06 -3.88 -41.83
C VAL A 504 -47.65 -3.35 -42.11
N PHE A 505 -47.19 -2.43 -41.31
CA PHE A 505 -45.85 -1.87 -41.45
C PHE A 505 -44.90 -2.54 -40.47
N HIS A 506 -44.13 -3.49 -40.95
CA HIS A 506 -43.04 -4.08 -40.18
C HIS A 506 -41.79 -3.18 -40.25
N GLY A 507 -40.98 -3.16 -39.23
CA GLY A 507 -39.67 -2.54 -39.27
C GLY A 507 -38.76 -3.30 -40.25
N ALA A 508 -37.97 -2.57 -41.02
CA ALA A 508 -36.93 -3.20 -41.84
C ALA A 508 -35.82 -3.77 -40.95
N ASP A 509 -35.31 -4.93 -41.33
CA ASP A 509 -34.16 -5.53 -40.66
C ASP A 509 -32.89 -4.70 -40.92
N GLY A 510 -31.96 -4.68 -39.93
CA GLY A 510 -30.65 -4.08 -40.08
C GLY A 510 -29.77 -4.86 -41.07
N THR A 511 -28.79 -4.21 -41.70
CA THR A 511 -27.88 -4.80 -42.69
C THR A 511 -26.44 -4.85 -42.18
N LEU A 512 -25.55 -5.64 -42.85
CA LEU A 512 -24.12 -5.69 -42.58
C LEU A 512 -23.34 -4.69 -43.45
N ASN A 513 -22.40 -3.98 -42.89
CA ASN A 513 -21.36 -3.17 -43.55
C ASN A 513 -21.81 -2.15 -44.60
N GLN A 514 -23.10 -1.89 -44.74
CA GLN A 514 -23.59 -0.89 -45.70
C GLN A 514 -23.57 0.51 -45.09
N ALA A 515 -22.40 1.13 -45.14
CA ALA A 515 -22.16 2.43 -44.50
C ALA A 515 -22.90 3.61 -45.13
N LYS A 516 -23.35 3.51 -46.38
CA LYS A 516 -23.94 4.65 -47.08
C LYS A 516 -25.47 4.61 -47.18
N GLU A 517 -26.07 3.44 -47.23
CA GLU A 517 -27.53 3.29 -47.40
C GLU A 517 -28.28 3.10 -46.07
N GLY A 518 -27.61 2.64 -45.00
CA GLY A 518 -28.17 2.56 -43.65
C GLY A 518 -28.33 3.92 -42.94
N ARG A 519 -27.85 5.02 -43.51
CA ARG A 519 -28.08 6.37 -42.96
C ARG A 519 -29.54 6.74 -42.83
N ASN A 520 -30.35 6.16 -43.66
CA ASN A 520 -31.81 6.22 -43.60
C ASN A 520 -32.32 4.84 -43.16
N GLY A 521 -31.93 4.39 -41.93
CA GLY A 521 -32.62 3.24 -41.35
C GLY A 521 -34.10 3.50 -41.51
N LEU A 522 -34.68 2.99 -42.59
CA LEU A 522 -36.10 3.08 -42.85
C LEU A 522 -36.77 2.24 -41.78
N GLY A 523 -37.02 2.86 -40.62
CA GLY A 523 -38.04 2.37 -39.73
C GLY A 523 -39.27 2.17 -40.56
N GLY A 524 -40.07 1.18 -40.24
CA GLY A 524 -41.31 0.96 -40.96
C GLY A 524 -41.99 2.30 -41.21
N THR A 525 -42.04 2.70 -42.47
CA THR A 525 -42.74 3.90 -42.85
C THR A 525 -44.20 3.68 -42.52
N ALA A 526 -44.65 4.23 -41.39
CA ALA A 526 -46.08 4.43 -41.28
C ALA A 526 -46.45 5.32 -42.44
N VAL A 527 -47.37 4.87 -43.29
CA VAL A 527 -48.03 5.75 -44.23
C VAL A 527 -48.89 6.69 -43.43
N ALA A 528 -48.25 7.71 -42.84
CA ALA A 528 -48.93 8.81 -42.22
C ALA A 528 -49.51 9.66 -43.35
N ARG A 529 -50.82 9.82 -43.43
CA ARG A 529 -51.41 10.87 -44.23
C ARG A 529 -51.07 12.29 -43.74
N SER A 530 -50.33 12.39 -42.67
CA SER A 530 -49.74 13.63 -42.17
C SER A 530 -48.30 13.43 -41.69
N GLN A 531 -47.38 14.31 -42.04
CA GLN A 531 -45.97 14.29 -41.63
C GLN A 531 -45.78 14.39 -40.12
N SER A 532 -46.81 14.76 -39.34
CA SER A 532 -46.75 14.95 -37.91
C SER A 532 -46.59 13.65 -37.08
N ASN A 533 -46.82 12.47 -37.68
CA ASN A 533 -46.81 11.18 -37.00
C ASN A 533 -45.68 10.23 -37.51
N ALA A 534 -44.71 10.75 -38.21
CA ALA A 534 -43.56 9.94 -38.66
C ALA A 534 -42.60 9.65 -37.48
N GLY A 535 -42.07 8.45 -37.40
CA GLY A 535 -40.97 8.13 -36.50
C GLY A 535 -39.67 8.87 -36.88
N LYS A 536 -38.73 8.96 -35.99
CA LYS A 536 -37.42 9.59 -36.24
C LYS A 536 -36.47 8.61 -36.94
N ASN A 537 -35.62 9.14 -37.80
CA ASN A 537 -34.57 8.37 -38.42
C ASN A 537 -33.54 7.92 -37.39
N GLY A 538 -32.94 6.77 -37.56
CA GLY A 538 -31.73 6.37 -36.83
C GLY A 538 -30.49 7.08 -37.38
N ASN A 539 -29.47 7.18 -36.53
CA ASN A 539 -28.17 7.76 -36.85
C ASN A 539 -27.06 6.77 -36.56
N LEU A 540 -25.81 7.15 -36.80
CA LEU A 540 -24.66 6.38 -36.38
C LEU A 540 -24.78 6.07 -34.88
N LEU A 541 -24.67 4.81 -34.48
CA LEU A 541 -24.76 4.26 -33.13
C LEU A 541 -26.10 4.47 -32.38
N SER A 542 -27.13 5.04 -33.00
CA SER A 542 -28.37 5.39 -32.34
C SER A 542 -29.60 5.15 -33.16
N GLY A 543 -30.52 4.39 -32.64
CA GLY A 543 -31.86 4.17 -33.24
C GLY A 543 -32.76 5.37 -33.07
N GLY A 544 -33.68 5.52 -34.05
CA GLY A 544 -34.69 6.57 -34.05
C GLY A 544 -35.83 6.29 -33.07
N ASN A 545 -36.39 7.31 -32.46
CA ASN A 545 -37.58 7.20 -31.61
C ASN A 545 -38.85 6.98 -32.42
N GLY A 546 -39.71 6.11 -31.93
CA GLY A 546 -41.05 5.93 -32.47
C GLY A 546 -41.93 7.17 -32.21
N SER A 547 -42.96 7.35 -32.99
CA SER A 547 -43.97 8.40 -32.84
C SER A 547 -45.36 7.79 -32.56
N GLY A 548 -46.17 8.43 -31.70
CA GLY A 548 -47.46 7.89 -31.29
C GLY A 548 -47.35 6.47 -30.74
N ASN A 549 -47.97 5.51 -31.39
CA ASN A 549 -47.88 4.07 -31.02
C ASN A 549 -46.82 3.31 -31.82
N GLY A 550 -45.89 4.00 -32.47
CA GLY A 550 -44.81 3.38 -33.25
C GLY A 550 -43.68 2.83 -32.40
N GLY A 551 -43.09 1.73 -32.77
CA GLY A 551 -41.94 1.11 -32.10
C GLY A 551 -40.65 1.93 -32.25
N GLY A 552 -39.71 1.83 -31.28
CA GLY A 552 -38.38 2.41 -31.40
C GLY A 552 -37.47 1.70 -32.38
N GLY A 553 -36.52 2.38 -33.00
CA GLY A 553 -35.48 1.80 -33.87
C GLY A 553 -34.30 1.26 -33.09
N GLY A 554 -33.72 0.11 -33.50
CA GLY A 554 -32.58 -0.52 -32.87
C GLY A 554 -31.30 0.30 -33.01
N GLY A 555 -30.44 0.29 -31.96
CA GLY A 555 -29.07 0.82 -32.04
C GLY A 555 -28.22 -0.05 -32.97
N GLY A 556 -27.15 0.47 -33.54
CA GLY A 556 -26.26 -0.29 -34.40
C GLY A 556 -25.19 0.57 -35.06
N TYR A 557 -24.39 0.01 -35.99
CA TYR A 557 -23.44 0.79 -36.78
C TYR A 557 -24.17 1.98 -37.42
N TYR A 558 -25.33 1.70 -38.07
CA TYR A 558 -26.36 2.71 -38.25
C TYR A 558 -27.63 2.22 -37.55
N GLY A 559 -28.24 3.07 -36.78
CA GLY A 559 -29.45 2.76 -36.04
C GLY A 559 -30.65 2.68 -36.99
N GLY A 560 -31.57 1.80 -36.68
CA GLY A 560 -32.88 1.69 -37.36
C GLY A 560 -33.74 2.90 -37.10
N GLY A 561 -34.61 3.24 -38.05
CA GLY A 561 -35.62 4.28 -37.90
C GLY A 561 -36.73 3.87 -36.94
N GLY A 562 -37.28 4.83 -36.18
CA GLY A 562 -38.50 4.62 -35.40
C GLY A 562 -39.73 4.46 -36.24
N GLY A 563 -40.68 3.65 -35.79
CA GLY A 563 -41.99 3.47 -36.42
C GLY A 563 -42.90 4.70 -36.30
N GLY A 564 -43.69 4.97 -37.29
CA GLY A 564 -44.71 6.02 -37.28
C GLY A 564 -45.92 5.66 -36.43
N GLY A 565 -46.54 6.64 -35.85
CA GLY A 565 -47.78 6.48 -35.08
C GLY A 565 -49.03 6.28 -35.93
N ALA A 566 -50.04 5.63 -35.39
CA ALA A 566 -51.34 5.53 -36.01
C ALA A 566 -52.02 6.93 -36.09
N GLY A 567 -52.55 7.26 -37.25
CA GLY A 567 -53.35 8.48 -37.38
C GLY A 567 -54.72 8.37 -36.67
N THR A 568 -55.46 9.45 -36.65
CA THR A 568 -56.77 9.56 -35.97
C THR A 568 -57.89 8.75 -36.61
N LEU A 569 -57.67 8.16 -37.76
CA LEU A 569 -58.67 7.34 -38.46
C LEU A 569 -58.61 5.88 -38.03
N SER A 570 -59.77 5.25 -37.91
CA SER A 570 -59.95 3.87 -37.44
C SER A 570 -59.26 2.76 -38.24
N THR A 571 -58.69 3.09 -39.38
CA THR A 571 -57.96 2.16 -40.27
C THR A 571 -56.44 2.29 -40.22
N ASN A 572 -55.89 3.23 -39.46
CA ASN A 572 -54.45 3.49 -39.44
C ASN A 572 -53.75 2.59 -38.42
N GLN A 573 -52.71 1.94 -38.89
CA GLN A 573 -51.86 1.04 -38.12
C GLN A 573 -50.56 1.73 -37.79
N ALA A 574 -50.03 1.46 -36.60
CA ALA A 574 -48.71 1.93 -36.19
C ALA A 574 -47.62 1.04 -36.76
N GLY A 575 -46.48 1.62 -37.10
CA GLY A 575 -45.35 0.90 -37.62
C GLY A 575 -44.41 0.39 -36.52
N GLY A 576 -43.84 -0.78 -36.72
CA GLY A 576 -42.72 -1.25 -35.90
C GLY A 576 -41.44 -0.45 -36.21
N GLY A 577 -40.53 -0.38 -35.27
CA GLY A 577 -39.20 0.22 -35.49
C GLY A 577 -38.27 -0.68 -36.30
N GLY A 578 -37.37 -0.10 -37.09
CA GLY A 578 -36.34 -0.84 -37.82
C GLY A 578 -35.24 -1.40 -36.92
N GLY A 579 -34.60 -2.49 -37.31
CA GLY A 579 -33.41 -3.00 -36.65
C GLY A 579 -32.17 -2.16 -36.95
N GLY A 580 -31.20 -2.15 -36.03
CA GLY A 580 -29.89 -1.53 -36.24
C GLY A 580 -28.99 -2.40 -37.12
N SER A 581 -28.13 -1.79 -37.94
CA SER A 581 -27.12 -2.50 -38.72
C SER A 581 -25.93 -2.95 -37.90
N SER A 582 -25.24 -3.98 -38.36
CA SER A 582 -24.01 -4.48 -37.75
C SER A 582 -22.77 -4.14 -38.57
N LEU A 583 -21.60 -4.13 -37.95
CA LEU A 583 -20.29 -3.93 -38.56
C LEU A 583 -19.37 -5.08 -38.15
N LEU A 584 -18.64 -5.63 -39.09
CA LEU A 584 -17.56 -6.58 -38.87
C LEU A 584 -16.33 -6.08 -39.65
N ALA A 585 -15.36 -5.49 -38.89
CA ALA A 585 -14.30 -4.73 -39.56
C ALA A 585 -13.02 -5.53 -39.82
N LYS A 586 -12.60 -6.41 -38.93
CA LYS A 586 -11.28 -7.07 -38.95
C LYS A 586 -11.33 -8.57 -38.66
N ALA A 587 -12.34 -9.28 -39.07
CA ALA A 587 -12.36 -10.73 -38.91
C ALA A 587 -11.60 -11.43 -40.04
N VAL A 588 -10.95 -12.55 -39.72
CA VAL A 588 -10.36 -13.46 -40.69
C VAL A 588 -11.27 -14.66 -40.91
N THR A 589 -11.19 -15.28 -42.10
CA THR A 589 -11.93 -16.50 -42.38
C THR A 589 -11.27 -17.69 -41.68
N TYR A 590 -12.05 -18.47 -40.96
CA TYR A 590 -11.61 -19.68 -40.28
C TYR A 590 -12.37 -20.90 -40.77
N ASN A 591 -11.67 -21.96 -41.20
CA ASN A 591 -12.22 -23.24 -41.66
C ASN A 591 -13.37 -23.13 -42.67
N GLY A 592 -13.31 -22.17 -43.60
CA GLY A 592 -14.34 -21.96 -44.58
C GLY A 592 -15.64 -21.39 -44.01
N LEU A 593 -15.70 -21.12 -42.72
CA LEU A 593 -16.74 -20.31 -42.11
C LEU A 593 -16.56 -18.89 -42.63
N SER A 594 -17.28 -18.51 -43.65
CA SER A 594 -17.43 -17.12 -44.02
C SER A 594 -18.02 -16.40 -42.79
N THR A 595 -17.60 -15.18 -42.56
CA THR A 595 -18.22 -14.29 -41.58
C THR A 595 -19.67 -14.07 -41.99
N ASN A 596 -20.56 -14.98 -41.57
CA ASN A 596 -21.99 -14.88 -41.90
C ASN A 596 -22.66 -14.18 -40.73
N ILE A 597 -23.13 -12.98 -40.98
CA ILE A 597 -24.15 -12.37 -40.16
C ILE A 597 -25.48 -12.99 -40.60
N THR A 598 -26.06 -13.77 -39.74
CA THR A 598 -27.40 -14.26 -39.92
C THR A 598 -28.32 -13.56 -38.93
N SER A 599 -29.39 -13.01 -39.41
CA SER A 599 -30.51 -12.53 -38.59
C SER A 599 -31.27 -13.67 -37.91
N LYS A 600 -30.89 -14.89 -38.22
CA LYS A 600 -31.43 -16.10 -37.62
C LYS A 600 -30.44 -16.58 -36.55
N LEU A 601 -30.89 -16.58 -35.33
CA LEU A 601 -30.27 -17.18 -34.18
C LEU A 601 -29.52 -18.48 -34.50
N VAL A 602 -28.26 -18.37 -34.89
CA VAL A 602 -27.28 -19.44 -34.76
C VAL A 602 -26.59 -19.19 -33.45
N GLY A 603 -27.08 -19.81 -32.41
CA GLY A 603 -26.68 -19.59 -31.04
C GLY A 603 -27.76 -18.85 -30.22
N THR A 604 -28.09 -19.38 -29.08
CA THR A 604 -29.02 -18.73 -28.12
C THR A 604 -28.29 -17.61 -27.43
N ASN A 605 -28.81 -16.37 -27.51
CA ASN A 605 -28.27 -15.26 -26.72
C ASN A 605 -28.23 -15.65 -25.24
N PRO A 606 -27.07 -15.73 -24.62
CA PRO A 606 -26.96 -16.14 -23.21
C PRO A 606 -27.55 -15.12 -22.23
N SER A 607 -27.86 -13.90 -22.69
CA SER A 607 -28.47 -12.85 -21.88
C SER A 607 -29.98 -12.80 -22.01
N SER A 608 -30.69 -12.70 -20.90
CA SER A 608 -32.14 -12.42 -20.87
C SER A 608 -32.45 -10.91 -20.91
N SER A 609 -31.51 -10.04 -20.59
CA SER A 609 -31.71 -8.60 -20.35
C SER A 609 -31.02 -7.69 -21.36
N GLY A 610 -30.12 -8.22 -22.21
CA GLY A 610 -29.39 -7.39 -23.16
C GLY A 610 -28.53 -8.18 -24.15
N GLY A 611 -27.51 -7.52 -24.66
CA GLY A 611 -26.48 -8.10 -25.48
C GLY A 611 -25.55 -9.04 -24.72
N ALA A 612 -24.78 -9.80 -25.45
CA ALA A 612 -23.78 -10.71 -24.92
C ALA A 612 -22.55 -10.75 -25.82
N ILE A 613 -21.44 -11.22 -25.27
CA ILE A 613 -20.25 -11.60 -26.01
C ILE A 613 -19.72 -12.93 -25.48
N VAL A 614 -19.32 -13.83 -26.36
CA VAL A 614 -18.56 -15.04 -26.04
C VAL A 614 -17.23 -14.95 -26.74
N ILE A 615 -16.15 -15.11 -26.00
CA ILE A 615 -14.77 -15.03 -26.47
C ILE A 615 -14.11 -16.39 -26.24
N THR A 616 -13.68 -17.03 -27.31
CA THR A 616 -13.04 -18.35 -27.26
C THR A 616 -11.67 -18.29 -27.93
N TYR A 617 -10.64 -18.74 -27.25
CA TYR A 617 -9.29 -18.84 -27.80
C TYR A 617 -9.19 -20.06 -28.72
N LEU A 618 -8.63 -19.90 -29.90
CA LEU A 618 -8.48 -20.97 -30.91
C LEU A 618 -7.04 -21.47 -31.03
N GLY A 619 -6.05 -20.71 -30.56
CA GLY A 619 -4.64 -21.07 -30.68
C GLY A 619 -3.78 -19.98 -31.29
N LYS A 620 -2.44 -20.18 -31.21
CA LYS A 620 -1.48 -19.26 -31.87
C LYS A 620 -1.49 -19.36 -33.39
N THR A 621 -1.91 -20.51 -33.91
CA THR A 621 -2.07 -20.76 -35.33
C THR A 621 -3.50 -21.28 -35.57
N LEU A 622 -4.10 -20.94 -36.71
CA LEU A 622 -5.35 -21.56 -37.11
C LEU A 622 -5.07 -23.01 -37.50
N PRO A 623 -5.89 -23.98 -37.08
CA PRO A 623 -5.74 -25.38 -37.45
C PRO A 623 -5.92 -25.65 -38.96
#